data_0421dfbc798dce4be933ab29cfbeba6b
#
_entry.id   0421dfbc798dce4be933ab29cfbeba6b
#
_cell.length_a   1.000
_cell.length_b   1.000
_cell.length_c   1.000
_cell.angle_alpha   90.00
_cell.angle_beta   90.00
_cell.angle_gamma   90.00
#
_symmetry.space_group_name_H-M   'P 1'
#
loop_
_entity.id
_entity.type
_entity.pdbx_description
1 polymer ?
#
loop_
_entity_poly.entity_id
_entity_poly.type
_entity_poly.pdbx_seq_one_letter_code
_entity_poly.pdbx_strand_id
1 'polypeptide(L)'
;MSCFLSNSSLGKKLVMSVTGCFLVLFILFHMSMNIVAIISPEAYNMICALLGANWYALAGTAVLAAGVVVHFIYAVILTLENLKARGNQRYAVTVVEPGVSWASKNMLVLGFIILGGLALHLFNFWAKMQLVEVLGGHENSLGLHPADGASLIAYTFSQWYYVVIYLVWFFALWFHLTHGVWSMFQTVGWANDTWYPRLKCIANIVATVIFLGFAAEIGRAHV
;
A
#
# COMPACT_ATOMS: atom_id res chain seq x y z
N MET A 1 -32.39 -11.00 5.72
CA MET A 1 -31.34 -11.78 5.03
C MET A 1 -29.97 -11.28 5.50
N SER A 2 -29.19 -12.12 6.18
CA SER A 2 -27.82 -11.74 6.58
C SER A 2 -26.93 -11.75 5.33
N CYS A 3 -26.22 -10.64 5.09
CA CYS A 3 -25.30 -10.55 3.95
C CYS A 3 -24.10 -11.49 4.21
N PHE A 4 -23.87 -12.46 3.31
CA PHE A 4 -22.76 -13.42 3.41
C PHE A 4 -21.41 -12.73 3.61
N LEU A 5 -21.16 -11.63 2.91
CA LEU A 5 -19.89 -10.91 2.92
C LEU A 5 -19.59 -10.24 4.28
N SER A 6 -20.61 -9.80 5.02
CA SER A 6 -20.42 -9.10 6.30
C SER A 6 -20.50 -10.04 7.50
N ASN A 7 -21.26 -11.14 7.42
CA ASN A 7 -21.58 -11.97 8.58
C ASN A 7 -20.82 -13.29 8.65
N SER A 8 -20.31 -13.81 7.50
CA SER A 8 -19.51 -15.03 7.53
C SER A 8 -18.01 -14.73 7.62
N SER A 9 -17.27 -15.55 8.36
CA SER A 9 -15.80 -15.45 8.43
C SER A 9 -15.15 -15.58 7.06
N LEU A 10 -15.66 -16.44 6.19
CA LEU A 10 -15.17 -16.61 4.81
C LEU A 10 -15.45 -15.37 3.97
N GLY A 11 -16.65 -14.79 4.07
CA GLY A 11 -17.03 -13.57 3.34
C GLY A 11 -16.12 -12.40 3.69
N LYS A 12 -15.82 -12.19 4.98
CA LYS A 12 -14.89 -11.14 5.43
C LYS A 12 -13.48 -11.34 4.90
N LYS A 13 -12.97 -12.59 4.91
CA LYS A 13 -11.66 -12.92 4.32
C LYS A 13 -11.65 -12.71 2.81
N LEU A 14 -12.75 -12.98 2.11
CA LEU A 14 -12.87 -12.73 0.67
C LEU A 14 -12.80 -11.23 0.36
N VAL A 15 -13.52 -10.38 1.11
CA VAL A 15 -13.44 -8.92 0.98
C VAL A 15 -11.99 -8.44 1.20
N MET A 16 -11.33 -8.98 2.22
CA MET A 16 -9.92 -8.69 2.53
C MET A 16 -8.99 -9.05 1.36
N SER A 17 -9.20 -10.21 0.74
CA SER A 17 -8.39 -10.69 -0.39
C SER A 17 -8.62 -9.87 -1.65
N VAL A 18 -9.87 -9.54 -1.98
CA VAL A 18 -10.22 -8.74 -3.16
C VAL A 18 -9.67 -7.31 -3.03
N THR A 19 -9.88 -6.67 -1.87
CA THR A 19 -9.35 -5.33 -1.63
C THR A 19 -7.82 -5.33 -1.60
N GLY A 20 -7.19 -6.34 -1.00
CA GLY A 20 -5.74 -6.51 -1.01
C GLY A 20 -5.17 -6.67 -2.41
N CYS A 21 -5.80 -7.51 -3.27
CA CYS A 21 -5.41 -7.68 -4.67
C CYS A 21 -5.50 -6.35 -5.44
N PHE A 22 -6.60 -5.64 -5.29
CA PHE A 22 -6.79 -4.32 -5.91
C PHE A 22 -5.68 -3.33 -5.50
N LEU A 23 -5.35 -3.26 -4.21
CA LEU A 23 -4.29 -2.37 -3.71
C LEU A 23 -2.91 -2.79 -4.21
N VAL A 24 -2.60 -4.08 -4.31
CA VAL A 24 -1.33 -4.56 -4.89
C VAL A 24 -1.20 -4.16 -6.36
N LEU A 25 -2.25 -4.33 -7.15
CA LEU A 25 -2.26 -3.91 -8.55
C LEU A 25 -2.06 -2.40 -8.69
N PHE A 26 -2.72 -1.61 -7.83
CA PHE A 26 -2.51 -0.17 -7.79
C PHE A 26 -1.07 0.20 -7.44
N ILE A 27 -0.46 -0.43 -6.42
CA ILE A 27 0.92 -0.13 -6.01
C ILE A 27 1.91 -0.48 -7.13
N LEU A 28 1.71 -1.58 -7.85
CA LEU A 28 2.52 -1.94 -9.02
C LEU A 28 2.40 -0.89 -10.13
N PHE A 29 1.17 -0.46 -10.44
CA PHE A 29 0.93 0.61 -11.40
C PHE A 29 1.57 1.92 -10.94
N HIS A 30 1.36 2.32 -9.69
CA HIS A 30 1.91 3.53 -9.10
C HIS A 30 3.45 3.54 -9.14
N MET A 31 4.09 2.45 -8.72
CA MET A 31 5.54 2.29 -8.82
C MET A 31 6.02 2.41 -10.28
N SER A 32 5.32 1.78 -11.23
CA SER A 32 5.70 1.83 -12.64
C SER A 32 5.66 3.26 -13.19
N MET A 33 4.66 4.05 -12.79
CA MET A 33 4.59 5.47 -13.17
C MET A 33 5.73 6.28 -12.52
N ASN A 34 6.04 6.01 -11.25
CA ASN A 34 7.12 6.72 -10.56
C ASN A 34 8.52 6.38 -11.11
N ILE A 35 8.76 5.17 -11.62
CA ILE A 35 10.02 4.84 -12.30
C ILE A 35 10.26 5.76 -13.52
N VAL A 36 9.21 6.25 -14.17
CA VAL A 36 9.35 7.20 -15.27
C VAL A 36 10.04 8.49 -14.81
N ALA A 37 9.86 8.94 -13.57
CA ALA A 37 10.54 10.11 -13.00
C ALA A 37 12.07 9.94 -12.98
N ILE A 38 12.56 8.69 -12.84
CA ILE A 38 14.00 8.37 -12.87
C ILE A 38 14.56 8.53 -14.30
N ILE A 39 13.75 8.18 -15.31
CA ILE A 39 14.14 8.12 -16.73
C ILE A 39 14.00 9.50 -17.38
N SER A 40 12.85 10.16 -17.21
CA SER A 40 12.53 11.47 -17.77
C SER A 40 11.57 12.23 -16.85
N PRO A 41 12.06 13.27 -16.15
CA PRO A 41 11.21 14.18 -15.35
C PRO A 41 10.07 14.79 -16.18
N GLU A 42 10.34 15.14 -17.45
CA GLU A 42 9.34 15.75 -18.33
C GLU A 42 8.21 14.76 -18.66
N ALA A 43 8.54 13.50 -18.97
CA ALA A 43 7.55 12.46 -19.22
C ALA A 43 6.73 12.17 -17.95
N TYR A 44 7.35 12.19 -16.77
CA TYR A 44 6.65 12.05 -15.51
C TYR A 44 5.68 13.22 -15.25
N ASN A 45 6.09 14.46 -15.50
CA ASN A 45 5.21 15.62 -15.38
C ASN A 45 4.02 15.57 -16.34
N MET A 46 4.19 15.02 -17.56
CA MET A 46 3.05 14.75 -18.45
C MET A 46 2.07 13.73 -17.85
N ILE A 47 2.57 12.68 -17.22
CA ILE A 47 1.72 11.70 -16.49
C ILE A 47 0.99 12.39 -15.34
N CYS A 48 1.66 13.25 -14.57
CA CYS A 48 1.05 14.01 -13.49
C CYS A 48 -0.07 14.92 -13.99
N ALA A 49 0.14 15.63 -15.12
CA ALA A 49 -0.89 16.44 -15.76
C ALA A 49 -2.08 15.62 -16.27
N LEU A 50 -1.82 14.43 -16.82
CA LEU A 50 -2.86 13.50 -17.28
C LEU A 50 -3.70 12.97 -16.11
N LEU A 51 -3.07 12.66 -14.97
CA LEU A 51 -3.69 12.09 -13.78
C LEU A 51 -4.08 13.15 -12.71
N GLY A 52 -4.05 14.43 -13.03
CA GLY A 52 -4.40 15.53 -12.14
C GLY A 52 -5.91 15.58 -11.79
N ALA A 53 -6.57 16.71 -12.00
CA ALA A 53 -7.99 16.91 -11.67
C ALA A 53 -8.98 16.42 -12.74
N ASN A 54 -8.57 15.57 -13.65
CA ASN A 54 -9.46 14.96 -14.64
C ASN A 54 -10.48 14.03 -13.97
N TRP A 55 -11.70 13.98 -14.50
CA TRP A 55 -12.81 13.23 -13.89
C TRP A 55 -12.49 11.74 -13.65
N TYR A 56 -11.79 11.10 -14.57
CA TYR A 56 -11.38 9.70 -14.44
C TYR A 56 -10.34 9.49 -13.35
N ALA A 57 -9.41 10.44 -13.18
CA ALA A 57 -8.41 10.40 -12.12
C ALA A 57 -9.06 10.61 -10.75
N LEU A 58 -10.02 11.54 -10.64
CA LEU A 58 -10.81 11.77 -9.43
C LEU A 58 -11.64 10.54 -9.05
N ALA A 59 -12.31 9.93 -10.04
CA ALA A 59 -13.05 8.69 -9.83
C ALA A 59 -12.10 7.56 -9.36
N GLY A 60 -10.94 7.42 -9.99
CA GLY A 60 -9.91 6.45 -9.60
C GLY A 60 -9.42 6.67 -8.17
N THR A 61 -9.14 7.93 -7.79
CA THR A 61 -8.72 8.30 -6.43
C THR A 61 -9.82 7.98 -5.41
N ALA A 62 -11.09 8.25 -5.72
CA ALA A 62 -12.20 7.92 -4.83
C ALA A 62 -12.37 6.39 -4.64
N VAL A 63 -12.27 5.61 -5.71
CA VAL A 63 -12.33 4.14 -5.66
C VAL A 63 -11.14 3.59 -4.86
N LEU A 64 -9.94 4.15 -5.06
CA LEU A 64 -8.76 3.76 -4.30
C LEU A 64 -8.91 4.06 -2.82
N ALA A 65 -9.37 5.26 -2.46
CA ALA A 65 -9.63 5.64 -1.07
C ALA A 65 -10.65 4.71 -0.42
N ALA A 66 -11.76 4.40 -1.11
CA ALA A 66 -12.74 3.43 -0.63
C ALA A 66 -12.11 2.03 -0.43
N GLY A 67 -11.26 1.58 -1.37
CA GLY A 67 -10.53 0.33 -1.25
C GLY A 67 -9.63 0.27 -0.01
N VAL A 68 -8.87 1.33 0.26
CA VAL A 68 -8.02 1.45 1.46
C VAL A 68 -8.86 1.40 2.74
N VAL A 69 -9.96 2.18 2.80
CA VAL A 69 -10.84 2.24 3.97
C VAL A 69 -11.47 0.88 4.24
N VAL A 70 -12.03 0.22 3.22
CA VAL A 70 -12.62 -1.11 3.36
C VAL A 70 -11.58 -2.14 3.81
N HIS A 71 -10.41 -2.15 3.18
CA HIS A 71 -9.31 -3.05 3.55
C HIS A 71 -8.92 -2.89 5.02
N PHE A 72 -8.74 -1.65 5.48
CA PHE A 72 -8.35 -1.35 6.84
C PHE A 72 -9.45 -1.72 7.85
N ILE A 73 -10.71 -1.38 7.60
CA ILE A 73 -11.84 -1.73 8.48
C ILE A 73 -11.92 -3.26 8.64
N TYR A 74 -11.86 -4.01 7.54
CA TYR A 74 -11.92 -5.48 7.63
C TYR A 74 -10.68 -6.08 8.29
N ALA A 75 -9.50 -5.46 8.16
CA ALA A 75 -8.30 -5.88 8.90
C ALA A 75 -8.51 -5.76 10.41
N VAL A 76 -9.08 -4.65 10.88
CA VAL A 76 -9.40 -4.45 12.30
C VAL A 76 -10.48 -5.44 12.77
N ILE A 77 -11.57 -5.59 12.02
CA ILE A 77 -12.67 -6.52 12.37
C ILE A 77 -12.13 -7.95 12.51
N LEU A 78 -11.40 -8.45 11.51
CA LEU A 78 -10.84 -9.80 11.53
C LEU A 78 -9.84 -10.00 12.66
N THR A 79 -9.04 -8.98 12.97
CA THR A 79 -8.11 -9.04 14.11
C THR A 79 -8.84 -9.12 15.44
N LEU A 80 -9.88 -8.29 15.65
CA LEU A 80 -10.69 -8.31 16.88
C LEU A 80 -11.43 -9.63 17.04
N GLU A 81 -11.99 -10.19 15.98
CA GLU A 81 -12.64 -11.50 15.98
C GLU A 81 -11.65 -12.62 16.35
N ASN A 82 -10.44 -12.60 15.78
CA ASN A 82 -9.39 -13.56 16.10
C ASN A 82 -8.91 -13.43 17.56
N LEU A 83 -8.78 -12.21 18.08
CA LEU A 83 -8.45 -11.96 19.49
C LEU A 83 -9.54 -12.48 20.42
N LYS A 84 -10.80 -12.24 20.09
CA LYS A 84 -11.96 -12.73 20.85
C LYS A 84 -12.03 -14.27 20.83
N ALA A 85 -11.82 -14.89 19.67
CA ALA A 85 -11.85 -16.35 19.54
C ALA A 85 -10.72 -17.04 20.33
N ARG A 86 -9.54 -16.39 20.43
CA ARG A 86 -8.41 -16.90 21.21
C ARG A 86 -8.66 -16.84 22.73
N GLY A 87 -9.50 -15.91 23.21
CA GLY A 87 -9.79 -15.71 24.62
C GLY A 87 -8.60 -15.20 25.45
N ASN A 88 -8.79 -15.16 26.79
CA ASN A 88 -7.77 -14.67 27.74
C ASN A 88 -6.77 -15.76 28.19
N GLN A 89 -6.99 -17.03 27.84
CA GLN A 89 -6.08 -18.10 28.22
C GLN A 89 -4.86 -18.07 27.31
N ARG A 90 -3.71 -17.68 27.88
CA ARG A 90 -2.42 -17.85 27.23
C ARG A 90 -2.05 -19.33 27.25
N TYR A 91 -1.54 -19.84 26.11
CA TYR A 91 -1.00 -21.19 26.07
C TYR A 91 0.11 -21.33 27.11
N ALA A 92 0.06 -22.39 27.92
CA ALA A 92 1.11 -22.72 28.88
C ALA A 92 2.48 -23.01 28.19
N VAL A 93 2.42 -23.40 26.92
CA VAL A 93 3.61 -23.62 26.07
C VAL A 93 3.40 -22.83 24.79
N THR A 94 4.27 -21.84 24.53
CA THR A 94 4.35 -21.13 23.25
C THR A 94 5.13 -21.97 22.25
N VAL A 95 4.46 -22.87 21.56
CA VAL A 95 5.05 -23.54 20.41
C VAL A 95 5.01 -22.54 19.24
N VAL A 96 6.17 -22.20 18.71
CA VAL A 96 6.26 -21.46 17.45
C VAL A 96 5.89 -22.46 16.35
N GLU A 97 4.66 -22.36 15.84
CA GLU A 97 4.20 -23.19 14.72
C GLU A 97 5.15 -23.03 13.53
N PRO A 98 5.71 -24.13 13.01
CA PRO A 98 6.54 -24.08 11.80
C PRO A 98 5.71 -23.51 10.65
N GLY A 99 6.16 -22.38 10.06
CA GLY A 99 5.49 -21.75 8.92
C GLY A 99 4.73 -20.43 9.23
N VAL A 100 4.54 -20.06 10.50
CA VAL A 100 3.99 -18.74 10.84
C VAL A 100 5.09 -17.69 10.81
N SER A 101 5.08 -16.84 9.77
CA SER A 101 6.07 -15.78 9.61
C SER A 101 5.90 -14.65 10.65
N TRP A 102 6.99 -13.93 10.92
CA TRP A 102 6.96 -12.71 11.75
C TRP A 102 5.96 -11.69 11.20
N ALA A 103 5.92 -11.49 9.89
CA ALA A 103 4.98 -10.60 9.21
C ALA A 103 3.53 -10.99 9.51
N SER A 104 3.18 -12.28 9.46
CA SER A 104 1.84 -12.78 9.79
C SER A 104 1.38 -12.38 11.20
N LYS A 105 2.29 -12.46 12.17
CA LYS A 105 1.99 -12.12 13.58
C LYS A 105 1.82 -10.62 13.81
N ASN A 106 2.43 -9.79 12.97
CA ASN A 106 2.50 -8.35 13.12
C ASN A 106 1.71 -7.57 12.04
N MET A 107 0.82 -8.24 11.29
CA MET A 107 0.09 -7.64 10.17
C MET A 107 -0.68 -6.37 10.56
N LEU A 108 -1.32 -6.33 11.74
CA LEU A 108 -2.04 -5.16 12.20
C LEU A 108 -1.09 -3.99 12.50
N VAL A 109 0.03 -4.26 13.17
CA VAL A 109 1.05 -3.23 13.48
C VAL A 109 1.65 -2.68 12.18
N LEU A 110 2.01 -3.57 11.24
CA LEU A 110 2.47 -3.18 9.91
C LEU A 110 1.41 -2.33 9.19
N GLY A 111 0.13 -2.71 9.28
CA GLY A 111 -0.98 -1.96 8.71
C GLY A 111 -1.10 -0.53 9.28
N PHE A 112 -0.91 -0.33 10.59
CA PHE A 112 -0.90 1.00 11.20
C PHE A 112 0.31 1.84 10.75
N ILE A 113 1.49 1.24 10.63
CA ILE A 113 2.68 1.94 10.10
C ILE A 113 2.43 2.36 8.65
N ILE A 114 1.84 1.47 7.83
CA ILE A 114 1.50 1.76 6.44
C ILE A 114 0.46 2.88 6.35
N LEU A 115 -0.55 2.88 7.21
CA LEU A 115 -1.56 3.94 7.26
C LEU A 115 -0.94 5.30 7.64
N GLY A 116 -0.02 5.33 8.62
CA GLY A 116 0.70 6.54 8.99
C GLY A 116 1.58 7.08 7.86
N GLY A 117 2.32 6.20 7.19
CA GLY A 117 3.12 6.56 6.01
C GLY A 117 2.25 7.03 4.84
N LEU A 118 1.07 6.41 4.62
CA LEU A 118 0.10 6.85 3.62
C LEU A 118 -0.42 8.25 3.93
N ALA A 119 -0.76 8.56 5.19
CA ALA A 119 -1.18 9.89 5.59
C ALA A 119 -0.10 10.96 5.29
N LEU A 120 1.16 10.65 5.60
CA LEU A 120 2.30 11.51 5.26
C LEU A 120 2.47 11.67 3.75
N HIS A 121 2.33 10.56 2.99
CA HIS A 121 2.40 10.57 1.53
C HIS A 121 1.28 11.44 0.91
N LEU A 122 0.05 11.32 1.39
CA LEU A 122 -1.05 12.16 0.94
C LEU A 122 -0.79 13.64 1.25
N PHE A 123 -0.23 13.96 2.41
CA PHE A 123 0.13 15.33 2.75
C PHE A 123 1.28 15.88 1.87
N ASN A 124 2.32 15.07 1.60
CA ASN A 124 3.48 15.52 0.84
C ASN A 124 3.20 15.62 -0.66
N PHE A 125 2.37 14.76 -1.22
CA PHE A 125 2.14 14.67 -2.66
C PHE A 125 0.70 14.99 -3.06
N TRP A 126 -0.27 14.18 -2.66
CA TRP A 126 -1.65 14.36 -3.09
C TRP A 126 -2.21 15.75 -2.76
N ALA A 127 -1.97 16.24 -1.54
CA ALA A 127 -2.45 17.54 -1.10
C ALA A 127 -1.78 18.73 -1.84
N LYS A 128 -0.56 18.52 -2.38
CA LYS A 128 0.17 19.55 -3.13
C LYS A 128 0.01 19.43 -4.65
N MET A 129 -0.61 18.36 -5.12
CA MET A 129 -0.85 18.08 -6.54
C MET A 129 -2.36 18.08 -6.81
N GLN A 130 -3.01 16.92 -6.77
CA GLN A 130 -4.41 16.75 -7.16
C GLN A 130 -5.38 17.63 -6.36
N LEU A 131 -5.19 17.78 -5.04
CA LEU A 131 -6.07 18.61 -4.22
C LEU A 131 -5.98 20.10 -4.62
N VAL A 132 -4.79 20.61 -4.92
CA VAL A 132 -4.60 22.00 -5.39
C VAL A 132 -5.37 22.23 -6.69
N GLU A 133 -5.25 21.32 -7.66
CA GLU A 133 -6.00 21.43 -8.93
C GLU A 133 -7.51 21.33 -8.74
N VAL A 134 -7.99 20.44 -7.88
CA VAL A 134 -9.43 20.30 -7.54
C VAL A 134 -9.99 21.57 -6.93
N LEU A 135 -9.18 22.29 -6.15
CA LEU A 135 -9.55 23.57 -5.54
C LEU A 135 -9.37 24.77 -6.50
N GLY A 136 -8.95 24.53 -7.75
CA GLY A 136 -8.73 25.57 -8.77
C GLY A 136 -7.43 26.36 -8.56
N GLY A 137 -6.49 25.85 -7.77
CA GLY A 137 -5.18 26.46 -7.57
C GLY A 137 -4.23 26.17 -8.72
N HIS A 138 -3.36 27.12 -9.02
CA HIS A 138 -2.33 27.00 -10.07
C HIS A 138 -0.94 26.72 -9.50
N GLU A 139 -0.74 26.95 -8.22
CA GLU A 139 0.51 26.70 -7.48
C GLU A 139 0.22 26.11 -6.12
N ASN A 140 1.08 25.22 -5.66
CA ASN A 140 1.02 24.66 -4.33
C ASN A 140 1.75 25.55 -3.30
N SER A 141 1.78 25.12 -2.04
CA SER A 141 2.43 25.84 -0.93
C SER A 141 3.94 26.07 -1.10
N LEU A 142 4.56 25.46 -2.11
CA LEU A 142 5.98 25.58 -2.45
C LEU A 142 6.22 26.44 -3.69
N GLY A 143 5.16 27.03 -4.29
CA GLY A 143 5.23 27.77 -5.54
C GLY A 143 5.45 26.90 -6.78
N LEU A 144 5.20 25.58 -6.68
CA LEU A 144 5.32 24.65 -7.80
C LEU A 144 3.94 24.46 -8.45
N HIS A 145 3.95 24.31 -9.78
CA HIS A 145 2.74 23.89 -10.50
C HIS A 145 2.32 22.47 -10.03
N PRO A 146 1.03 22.21 -9.80
CA PRO A 146 0.57 20.92 -9.30
C PRO A 146 0.95 19.71 -10.16
N ALA A 147 1.13 19.89 -11.48
CA ALA A 147 1.60 18.85 -12.39
C ALA A 147 3.13 18.68 -12.40
N ASP A 148 3.90 19.53 -11.70
CA ASP A 148 5.35 19.38 -11.58
C ASP A 148 5.71 18.40 -10.46
N GLY A 149 5.36 17.14 -10.66
CA GLY A 149 5.62 16.07 -9.71
C GLY A 149 7.10 15.76 -9.55
N ALA A 150 7.89 15.91 -10.60
CA ALA A 150 9.34 15.65 -10.55
C ALA A 150 10.06 16.60 -9.61
N SER A 151 9.78 17.91 -9.69
CA SER A 151 10.33 18.91 -8.76
C SER A 151 9.84 18.70 -7.33
N LEU A 152 8.58 18.27 -7.16
CA LEU A 152 8.04 17.97 -5.83
C LEU A 152 8.71 16.75 -5.19
N ILE A 153 9.01 15.70 -5.96
CA ILE A 153 9.78 14.53 -5.52
C ILE A 153 11.19 14.96 -5.11
N ALA A 154 11.89 15.72 -5.96
CA ALA A 154 13.24 16.22 -5.68
C ALA A 154 13.26 17.08 -4.42
N TYR A 155 12.33 18.03 -4.27
CA TYR A 155 12.18 18.84 -3.06
C TYR A 155 11.95 18.00 -1.80
N THR A 156 11.03 17.02 -1.87
CA THR A 156 10.68 16.21 -0.71
C THR A 156 11.87 15.36 -0.25
N PHE A 157 12.56 14.70 -1.18
CA PHE A 157 13.64 13.79 -0.85
C PHE A 157 15.02 14.44 -0.81
N SER A 158 15.16 15.73 -1.09
CA SER A 158 16.34 16.50 -0.67
C SER A 158 16.47 16.58 0.86
N GLN A 159 15.40 16.34 1.58
CA GLN A 159 15.35 16.39 3.04
C GLN A 159 15.58 14.99 3.62
N TRP A 160 16.74 14.77 4.26
CA TRP A 160 17.18 13.46 4.75
C TRP A 160 16.16 12.75 5.68
N TYR A 161 15.41 13.51 6.49
CA TYR A 161 14.42 12.94 7.41
C TYR A 161 13.24 12.31 6.66
N TYR A 162 12.81 12.87 5.52
CA TYR A 162 11.81 12.23 4.68
C TYR A 162 12.36 10.96 4.04
N VAL A 163 13.60 10.94 3.59
CA VAL A 163 14.25 9.73 3.07
C VAL A 163 14.18 8.61 4.09
N VAL A 164 14.58 8.86 5.35
CA VAL A 164 14.54 7.85 6.41
C VAL A 164 13.12 7.37 6.70
N ILE A 165 12.16 8.31 6.86
CA ILE A 165 10.77 7.95 7.17
C ILE A 165 10.16 7.10 6.05
N TYR A 166 10.36 7.47 4.79
CA TYR A 166 9.82 6.73 3.64
C TYR A 166 10.49 5.36 3.48
N LEU A 167 11.77 5.23 3.72
CA LEU A 167 12.44 3.93 3.72
C LEU A 167 11.90 3.00 4.81
N VAL A 168 11.68 3.51 6.02
CA VAL A 168 11.04 2.74 7.11
C VAL A 168 9.61 2.33 6.71
N TRP A 169 8.85 3.23 6.10
CA TRP A 169 7.52 2.95 5.60
C TRP A 169 7.53 1.86 4.51
N PHE A 170 8.46 1.94 3.56
CA PHE A 170 8.61 0.92 2.50
C PHE A 170 9.03 -0.43 3.05
N PHE A 171 9.86 -0.49 4.10
CA PHE A 171 10.16 -1.74 4.79
C PHE A 171 8.90 -2.35 5.44
N ALA A 172 8.07 -1.54 6.09
CA ALA A 172 6.81 -2.02 6.64
C ALA A 172 5.88 -2.56 5.53
N LEU A 173 5.80 -1.84 4.40
CA LEU A 173 5.05 -2.27 3.22
C LEU A 173 5.61 -3.58 2.64
N TRP A 174 6.93 -3.71 2.54
CA TRP A 174 7.58 -4.93 2.07
C TRP A 174 7.20 -6.15 2.92
N PHE A 175 7.31 -6.04 4.25
CA PHE A 175 6.88 -7.12 5.16
C PHE A 175 5.39 -7.42 5.03
N HIS A 176 4.55 -6.41 4.90
CA HIS A 176 3.12 -6.57 4.71
C HIS A 176 2.80 -7.32 3.42
N LEU A 177 3.44 -6.97 2.31
CA LEU A 177 3.24 -7.61 1.01
C LEU A 177 3.79 -9.03 0.95
N THR A 178 4.95 -9.34 1.58
CA THR A 178 5.51 -10.70 1.63
C THR A 178 4.56 -11.70 2.24
N HIS A 179 3.66 -11.27 3.14
CA HIS A 179 2.58 -12.10 3.68
C HIS A 179 1.27 -11.91 2.90
N GLY A 180 0.87 -10.68 2.63
CA GLY A 180 -0.42 -10.32 2.06
C GLY A 180 -0.65 -10.94 0.68
N VAL A 181 0.34 -10.89 -0.22
CA VAL A 181 0.21 -11.34 -1.60
C VAL A 181 -0.11 -12.84 -1.73
N TRP A 182 0.59 -13.70 -0.98
CA TRP A 182 0.27 -15.14 -1.07
C TRP A 182 -0.99 -15.51 -0.28
N SER A 183 -1.27 -14.81 0.84
CA SER A 183 -2.41 -15.14 1.70
C SER A 183 -3.76 -14.85 1.06
N MET A 184 -3.84 -13.87 0.13
CA MET A 184 -5.07 -13.63 -0.62
C MET A 184 -5.46 -14.83 -1.50
N PHE A 185 -4.49 -15.54 -2.07
CA PHE A 185 -4.74 -16.75 -2.87
C PHE A 185 -5.15 -17.95 -2.00
N GLN A 186 -4.74 -17.98 -0.73
CA GLN A 186 -5.18 -19.01 0.21
C GLN A 186 -6.69 -18.93 0.45
N THR A 187 -7.24 -17.73 0.54
CA THR A 187 -8.68 -17.51 0.78
C THR A 187 -9.53 -18.04 -0.38
N VAL A 188 -9.04 -17.96 -1.61
CA VAL A 188 -9.76 -18.45 -2.81
C VAL A 188 -9.41 -19.92 -3.16
N GLY A 189 -8.66 -20.61 -2.29
CA GLY A 189 -8.38 -22.05 -2.43
C GLY A 189 -7.24 -22.40 -3.40
N TRP A 190 -6.46 -21.45 -3.86
CA TRP A 190 -5.33 -21.72 -4.77
C TRP A 190 -4.05 -22.17 -4.05
N ALA A 191 -3.96 -22.00 -2.72
CA ALA A 191 -2.79 -22.39 -1.94
C ALA A 191 -2.85 -23.88 -1.57
N ASN A 192 -2.58 -24.75 -2.53
CA ASN A 192 -2.37 -26.19 -2.32
C ASN A 192 -0.86 -26.49 -2.19
N ASP A 193 -0.50 -27.77 -1.92
CA ASP A 193 0.88 -28.19 -1.68
C ASP A 193 1.85 -27.82 -2.81
N THR A 194 1.37 -27.78 -4.06
CA THR A 194 2.17 -27.40 -5.23
C THR A 194 2.31 -25.88 -5.35
N TRP A 195 1.22 -25.13 -5.13
CA TRP A 195 1.19 -23.68 -5.36
C TRP A 195 1.65 -22.88 -4.14
N TYR A 196 1.46 -23.37 -2.93
CA TYR A 196 1.83 -22.64 -1.72
C TYR A 196 3.28 -22.13 -1.69
N PRO A 197 4.31 -22.96 -1.94
CA PRO A 197 5.70 -22.49 -1.98
C PRO A 197 5.95 -21.51 -3.14
N ARG A 198 5.30 -21.72 -4.30
CA ARG A 198 5.42 -20.84 -5.47
C ARG A 198 4.81 -19.46 -5.19
N LEU A 199 3.62 -19.41 -4.59
CA LEU A 199 2.96 -18.15 -4.22
C LEU A 199 3.77 -17.34 -3.20
N LYS A 200 4.43 -18.01 -2.24
CA LYS A 200 5.38 -17.36 -1.33
C LYS A 200 6.58 -16.76 -2.06
N CYS A 201 7.14 -17.49 -3.01
CA CYS A 201 8.24 -17.00 -3.83
C CYS A 201 7.80 -15.77 -4.66
N ILE A 202 6.64 -15.84 -5.32
CA ILE A 202 6.06 -14.73 -6.09
C ILE A 202 5.82 -13.52 -5.18
N ALA A 203 5.26 -13.73 -3.98
CA ALA A 203 5.01 -12.65 -3.02
C ALA A 203 6.30 -11.92 -2.63
N ASN A 204 7.38 -12.67 -2.37
CA ASN A 204 8.68 -12.08 -2.06
C ASN A 204 9.26 -11.33 -3.25
N ILE A 205 9.16 -11.84 -4.47
CA ILE A 205 9.62 -11.16 -5.69
C ILE A 205 8.84 -9.86 -5.89
N VAL A 206 7.51 -9.91 -5.85
CA VAL A 206 6.64 -8.74 -6.04
C VAL A 206 6.93 -7.68 -4.98
N ALA A 207 6.98 -8.06 -3.70
CA ALA A 207 7.29 -7.14 -2.62
C ALA A 207 8.67 -6.49 -2.77
N THR A 208 9.68 -7.28 -3.18
CA THR A 208 11.05 -6.79 -3.35
C THR A 208 11.18 -5.86 -4.56
N VAL A 209 10.52 -6.17 -5.67
CA VAL A 209 10.48 -5.28 -6.85
C VAL A 209 9.83 -3.94 -6.51
N ILE A 210 8.71 -3.95 -5.78
CA ILE A 210 8.04 -2.72 -5.32
C ILE A 210 8.96 -1.91 -4.41
N PHE A 211 9.59 -2.55 -3.42
CA PHE A 211 10.51 -1.88 -2.50
C PHE A 211 11.69 -1.25 -3.23
N LEU A 212 12.35 -2.00 -4.11
CA LEU A 212 13.52 -1.52 -4.86
C LEU A 212 13.14 -0.41 -5.85
N GLY A 213 11.97 -0.49 -6.48
CA GLY A 213 11.48 0.55 -7.39
C GLY A 213 11.33 1.90 -6.70
N PHE A 214 10.63 1.93 -5.57
CA PHE A 214 10.48 3.17 -4.80
C PHE A 214 11.78 3.62 -4.11
N ALA A 215 12.63 2.70 -3.64
CA ALA A 215 13.92 3.06 -3.04
C ALA A 215 14.87 3.68 -4.09
N ALA A 216 14.85 3.19 -5.33
CA ALA A 216 15.64 3.76 -6.42
C ALA A 216 15.20 5.19 -6.76
N GLU A 217 13.88 5.45 -6.76
CA GLU A 217 13.32 6.80 -6.97
C GLU A 217 13.81 7.78 -5.89
N ILE A 218 13.72 7.39 -4.60
CA ILE A 218 14.23 8.20 -3.50
C ILE A 218 15.74 8.46 -3.65
N GLY A 219 16.52 7.42 -3.97
CA GLY A 219 17.95 7.55 -4.15
C GLY A 219 18.32 8.51 -5.28
N ARG A 220 17.60 8.50 -6.39
CA ARG A 220 17.79 9.43 -7.51
C ARG A 220 17.42 10.87 -7.14
N ALA A 221 16.36 11.06 -6.37
CA ALA A 221 15.87 12.38 -5.98
C ALA A 221 16.70 13.04 -4.87
N HIS A 222 17.45 12.25 -4.09
CA HIS A 222 18.30 12.75 -3.01
C HIS A 222 19.67 13.23 -3.49
N VAL A 223 20.15 12.77 -4.64
CA VAL A 223 21.42 13.14 -5.28
C VAL A 223 21.23 14.33 -6.22
#